data_8580ff502afb6cac56f9af8de7ef5f98
#
_entry.id   8580ff502afb6cac56f9af8de7ef5f98
#
_cell.length_a   1.000
_cell.length_b   1.000
_cell.length_c   1.000
_cell.angle_alpha   90.00
_cell.angle_beta   90.00
_cell.angle_gamma   90.00
#
_symmetry.space_group_name_H-M   'P 1'
#
loop_
_entity.id
_entity.type
_entity.pdbx_description
1 polymer ?
#
loop_
_entity_poly.entity_id
_entity_poly.type
_entity_poly.pdbx_seq_one_letter_code
_entity_poly.pdbx_strand_id
1 'polypeptide(L)'
;MNKVIRSHLFTAERAWGALDITNMNGISVRLHWTDKPYKWHINDGEEVFAVMDGAVEMRYKEDGQEKTVLLHTGDIFYAGIGTEHVAHPQGEARILVIEKEDSI
;
A
#
# COMPACT_ATOMS: atom_id res chain seq x y z
N MET A 1 -21.95 -13.01 -2.56
CA MET A 1 -22.37 -11.63 -2.87
C MET A 1 -21.28 -10.90 -3.62
N ASN A 2 -21.64 -10.11 -4.62
CA ASN A 2 -20.69 -9.34 -5.41
C ASN A 2 -20.84 -7.85 -5.10
N LYS A 3 -19.74 -7.09 -5.17
CA LYS A 3 -19.76 -5.66 -4.92
C LYS A 3 -18.72 -4.93 -5.76
N VAL A 4 -18.95 -3.63 -5.95
CA VAL A 4 -17.99 -2.75 -6.63
C VAL A 4 -17.49 -1.75 -5.61
N ILE A 5 -16.18 -1.54 -5.60
CA ILE A 5 -15.53 -0.54 -4.74
C ILE A 5 -14.93 0.52 -5.65
N ARG A 6 -15.32 1.76 -5.41
CA ARG A 6 -14.77 2.90 -6.15
C ARG A 6 -13.71 3.54 -5.25
N SER A 7 -12.47 3.24 -5.53
CA SER A 7 -11.35 3.59 -4.66
C SER A 7 -11.29 5.09 -4.35
N HIS A 8 -11.54 5.94 -5.34
CA HIS A 8 -11.44 7.38 -5.17
C HIS A 8 -12.51 7.98 -4.24
N LEU A 9 -13.54 7.21 -3.90
CA LEU A 9 -14.60 7.63 -2.98
C LEU A 9 -14.36 7.18 -1.54
N PHE A 10 -13.36 6.33 -1.32
CA PHE A 10 -13.07 5.86 0.04
C PHE A 10 -12.23 6.89 0.80
N THR A 11 -12.66 7.22 2.01
CA THR A 11 -11.88 8.01 2.95
C THR A 11 -11.92 7.33 4.31
N ALA A 12 -10.90 7.60 5.11
CA ALA A 12 -10.83 7.10 6.48
C ALA A 12 -10.66 8.29 7.43
N GLU A 13 -10.97 8.07 8.70
CA GLU A 13 -10.86 9.11 9.73
C GLU A 13 -9.41 9.33 10.17
N ARG A 14 -8.52 8.39 9.83
CA ARG A 14 -7.11 8.45 10.20
C ARG A 14 -6.25 8.00 9.02
N ALA A 15 -5.00 8.46 9.03
CA ALA A 15 -4.02 8.02 8.04
C ALA A 15 -3.87 6.50 8.09
N TRP A 16 -3.79 5.89 6.92
CA TRP A 16 -3.67 4.44 6.72
C TRP A 16 -4.87 3.63 7.20
N GLY A 17 -5.99 4.30 7.43
CA GLY A 17 -7.26 3.61 7.67
C GLY A 17 -7.63 2.78 6.45
N ALA A 18 -8.24 1.63 6.68
CA ALA A 18 -8.44 0.65 5.63
C ALA A 18 -9.87 0.14 5.55
N LEU A 19 -10.27 -0.17 4.33
CA LEU A 19 -11.45 -0.96 4.03
C LEU A 19 -10.98 -2.39 3.74
N ASP A 20 -11.41 -3.33 4.55
CA ASP A 20 -11.11 -4.74 4.32
C ASP A 20 -11.98 -5.26 3.18
N ILE A 21 -11.36 -5.61 2.06
CA ILE A 21 -12.10 -6.13 0.91
C ILE A 21 -12.33 -7.63 1.10
N THR A 22 -11.27 -8.37 1.34
CA THR A 22 -11.34 -9.82 1.56
C THR A 22 -10.05 -10.35 2.15
N ASN A 23 -10.10 -11.59 2.60
CA ASN A 23 -8.91 -12.36 2.95
C ASN A 23 -8.98 -13.67 2.17
N MET A 24 -7.99 -13.92 1.35
CA MET A 24 -7.93 -15.09 0.49
C MET A 24 -6.88 -16.05 1.04
N ASN A 25 -7.32 -16.95 1.95
CA ASN A 25 -6.45 -17.98 2.54
C ASN A 25 -5.20 -17.38 3.20
N GLY A 26 -5.39 -16.36 4.04
CA GLY A 26 -4.30 -15.74 4.76
C GLY A 26 -3.64 -14.57 4.03
N ILE A 27 -4.16 -14.21 2.86
CA ILE A 27 -3.71 -13.04 2.11
C ILE A 27 -4.77 -11.96 2.23
N SER A 28 -4.43 -10.85 2.87
CA SER A 28 -5.38 -9.73 3.04
C SER A 28 -5.38 -8.85 1.81
N VAL A 29 -6.57 -8.38 1.43
CA VAL A 29 -6.76 -7.43 0.34
C VAL A 29 -7.49 -6.23 0.94
N ARG A 30 -6.78 -5.11 1.05
CA ARG A 30 -7.27 -3.93 1.76
C ARG A 30 -7.05 -2.67 0.94
N LEU A 31 -8.03 -1.79 0.96
CA LEU A 31 -7.91 -0.45 0.37
C LEU A 31 -7.61 0.54 1.49
N HIS A 32 -6.46 1.19 1.43
CA HIS A 32 -6.07 2.22 2.40
C HIS A 32 -6.34 3.62 1.86
N TRP A 33 -6.74 4.51 2.73
CA TRP A 33 -6.70 5.94 2.52
C TRP A 33 -5.63 6.53 3.43
N THR A 34 -4.83 7.47 2.91
CA THR A 34 -3.85 8.16 3.75
C THR A 34 -3.52 9.54 3.21
N ASP A 35 -3.12 10.43 4.11
CA ASP A 35 -2.56 11.74 3.78
C ASP A 35 -1.21 11.96 4.47
N LYS A 36 -0.67 10.90 5.09
CA LYS A 36 0.58 10.97 5.86
C LYS A 36 1.47 9.77 5.55
N PRO A 37 2.80 9.90 5.70
CA PRO A 37 3.72 8.79 5.54
C PRO A 37 3.43 7.66 6.52
N TYR A 38 3.76 6.44 6.08
CA TYR A 38 3.83 5.32 6.99
C TYR A 38 5.23 5.29 7.63
N LYS A 39 5.55 4.24 8.36
CA LYS A 39 6.88 4.04 8.95
C LYS A 39 7.71 3.09 8.08
N TRP A 40 9.03 3.17 8.18
CA TRP A 40 9.90 2.14 7.64
C TRP A 40 9.55 0.80 8.26
N HIS A 41 9.38 -0.22 7.44
CA HIS A 41 9.05 -1.56 7.90
C HIS A 41 9.54 -2.62 6.91
N ILE A 42 9.58 -3.86 7.37
CA ILE A 42 10.03 -5.01 6.57
C ILE A 42 8.84 -5.93 6.38
N ASN A 43 8.63 -6.35 5.14
CA ASN A 43 7.55 -7.28 4.84
C ASN A 43 7.85 -8.68 5.33
N ASP A 44 6.84 -9.29 5.91
CA ASP A 44 6.84 -10.67 6.36
C ASP A 44 6.74 -11.64 5.18
N GLY A 45 6.13 -11.20 4.10
CA GLY A 45 5.96 -11.92 2.87
C GLY A 45 6.04 -10.95 1.69
N GLU A 46 5.51 -11.36 0.56
CA GLU A 46 5.39 -10.48 -0.59
C GLU A 46 4.29 -9.44 -0.37
N GLU A 47 4.42 -8.30 -1.02
CA GLU A 47 3.39 -7.25 -1.01
C GLU A 47 3.17 -6.71 -2.41
N VAL A 48 1.90 -6.52 -2.78
CA VAL A 48 1.50 -5.75 -3.96
C VAL A 48 0.90 -4.44 -3.47
N PHE A 49 1.44 -3.33 -3.94
CA PHE A 49 1.07 -1.98 -3.54
C PHE A 49 0.65 -1.23 -4.78
N ALA A 50 -0.65 -1.04 -4.96
CA ALA A 50 -1.20 -0.43 -6.18
C ALA A 50 -1.81 0.93 -5.84
N VAL A 51 -1.30 1.99 -6.47
CA VAL A 51 -1.83 3.34 -6.27
C VAL A 51 -3.11 3.47 -7.09
N MET A 52 -4.24 3.57 -6.40
CA MET A 52 -5.55 3.64 -7.03
C MET A 52 -6.00 5.08 -7.26
N ASP A 53 -5.45 6.03 -6.49
CA ASP A 53 -5.76 7.45 -6.62
C ASP A 53 -4.67 8.26 -5.92
N GLY A 54 -4.24 9.36 -6.52
CA GLY A 54 -3.17 10.18 -6.00
C GLY A 54 -1.79 9.73 -6.46
N ALA A 55 -0.76 10.14 -5.73
CA ALA A 55 0.63 9.77 -5.99
C ALA A 55 1.34 9.46 -4.69
N VAL A 56 2.30 8.54 -4.75
CA VAL A 56 3.05 8.10 -3.57
C VAL A 56 4.52 7.96 -3.94
N GLU A 57 5.39 8.61 -3.16
CA GLU A 57 6.82 8.39 -3.25
C GLU A 57 7.15 7.16 -2.39
N MET A 58 7.59 6.10 -3.04
CA MET A 58 8.01 4.89 -2.35
C MET A 58 9.52 4.91 -2.18
N ARG A 59 9.99 4.76 -0.94
CA ARG A 59 11.41 4.60 -0.62
C ARG A 59 11.62 3.18 -0.16
N TYR A 60 12.64 2.53 -0.70
CA TYR A 60 12.91 1.12 -0.40
C TYR A 60 14.39 0.84 -0.47
N LYS A 61 14.82 -0.21 0.20
CA LYS A 61 16.21 -0.64 0.20
C LYS A 61 16.37 -1.87 -0.67
N GLU A 62 17.37 -1.83 -1.52
CA GLU A 62 17.70 -2.91 -2.44
C GLU A 62 19.20 -2.93 -2.65
N ASP A 63 19.81 -4.12 -2.52
CA ASP A 63 21.26 -4.29 -2.68
C ASP A 63 22.07 -3.33 -1.79
N GLY A 64 21.60 -3.10 -0.56
CA GLY A 64 22.27 -2.24 0.40
C GLY A 64 22.12 -0.75 0.12
N GLN A 65 21.30 -0.36 -0.84
CA GLN A 65 21.09 1.05 -1.23
C GLN A 65 19.63 1.44 -1.06
N GLU A 66 19.42 2.68 -0.62
CA GLU A 66 18.09 3.26 -0.59
C GLU A 66 17.74 3.79 -1.98
N LYS A 67 16.61 3.38 -2.49
CA LYS A 67 16.07 3.81 -3.78
C LYS A 67 14.72 4.48 -3.57
N THR A 68 14.36 5.34 -4.50
CA THR A 68 13.10 6.10 -4.46
C THR A 68 12.44 6.03 -5.82
N VAL A 69 11.12 5.81 -5.82
CA VAL A 69 10.31 5.87 -7.03
C VAL A 69 9.01 6.60 -6.73
N LEU A 70 8.59 7.48 -7.65
CA LEU A 70 7.29 8.13 -7.56
C LEU A 70 6.27 7.30 -8.31
N LEU A 71 5.26 6.83 -7.57
CA LEU A 71 4.17 6.03 -8.11
C LEU A 71 2.97 6.93 -8.37
N HIS A 72 2.46 6.91 -9.58
CA HIS A 72 1.26 7.63 -9.97
C HIS A 72 0.05 6.69 -9.95
N THR A 73 -1.14 7.25 -10.05
CA THR A 73 -2.36 6.45 -10.15
C THR A 73 -2.24 5.42 -11.27
N GLY A 74 -2.47 4.14 -10.93
CA GLY A 74 -2.34 3.02 -11.85
C GLY A 74 -1.00 2.29 -11.76
N ASP A 75 0.00 2.87 -11.09
CA ASP A 75 1.29 2.19 -10.91
C ASP A 75 1.23 1.18 -9.78
N ILE A 76 1.98 0.11 -9.94
CA ILE A 76 2.04 -0.98 -8.99
C ILE A 76 3.48 -1.18 -8.55
N PHE A 77 3.71 -1.19 -7.25
CA PHE A 77 5.00 -1.54 -6.66
C PHE A 77 4.90 -2.96 -6.08
N TYR A 78 5.77 -3.84 -6.56
CA TYR A 78 5.89 -5.18 -6.00
C TYR A 78 7.07 -5.21 -5.03
N ALA A 79 6.83 -5.59 -3.79
CA ALA A 79 7.87 -5.77 -2.79
C ALA A 79 8.06 -7.26 -2.53
N GLY A 80 9.26 -7.75 -2.79
CA GLY A 80 9.63 -9.12 -2.46
C GLY A 80 9.75 -9.33 -0.95
N ILE A 81 9.86 -10.57 -0.54
CA ILE A 81 10.00 -10.94 0.87
C ILE A 81 11.19 -10.21 1.47
N GLY A 82 11.02 -9.59 2.62
CA GLY A 82 12.09 -8.92 3.35
C GLY A 82 12.44 -7.54 2.83
N THR A 83 11.67 -6.98 1.92
CA THR A 83 11.90 -5.61 1.44
C THR A 83 11.62 -4.61 2.53
N GLU A 84 12.61 -3.79 2.84
CA GLU A 84 12.46 -2.67 3.77
C GLU A 84 11.99 -1.45 2.96
N HIS A 85 10.87 -0.84 3.35
CA HIS A 85 10.29 0.26 2.58
C HIS A 85 9.42 1.17 3.42
N VAL A 86 9.14 2.37 2.87
CA VAL A 86 8.25 3.34 3.46
C VAL A 86 7.55 4.13 2.35
N ALA A 87 6.25 4.35 2.52
CA ALA A 87 5.43 5.08 1.55
C ALA A 87 5.20 6.52 2.02
N HIS A 88 5.44 7.48 1.14
CA HIS A 88 5.21 8.91 1.38
C HIS A 88 4.17 9.43 0.40
N PRO A 89 2.89 9.56 0.79
CA PRO A 89 1.87 10.09 -0.11
C PRO A 89 2.14 11.57 -0.40
N GLN A 90 1.81 11.98 -1.60
CA GLN A 90 1.88 13.36 -2.05
C GLN A 90 0.47 13.96 -1.95
N GLY A 91 0.06 14.37 -0.75
CA GLY A 91 -1.31 14.72 -0.44
C GLY A 91 -2.12 13.46 -0.12
N GLU A 92 -3.42 13.45 -0.42
CA GLU A 92 -4.24 12.27 -0.22
C GLU A 92 -3.95 11.20 -1.26
N ALA A 93 -3.95 9.95 -0.83
CA ALA A 93 -3.78 8.81 -1.72
C ALA A 93 -4.66 7.64 -1.28
N ARG A 94 -5.06 6.82 -2.24
CA ARG A 94 -5.77 5.56 -2.00
C ARG A 94 -4.95 4.45 -2.61
N ILE A 95 -4.68 3.44 -1.82
CA ILE A 95 -3.74 2.37 -2.17
C ILE A 95 -4.37 1.02 -1.88
N LEU A 96 -4.36 0.16 -2.89
CA LEU A 96 -4.74 -1.23 -2.71
C LEU A 96 -3.51 -2.02 -2.29
N VAL A 97 -3.57 -2.63 -1.12
CA VAL A 97 -2.47 -3.42 -0.57
C VAL A 97 -2.89 -4.87 -0.46
N ILE A 98 -2.10 -5.74 -1.06
CA ILE A 98 -2.30 -7.19 -1.04
C ILE A 98 -1.07 -7.78 -0.39
N GLU A 99 -1.23 -8.43 0.76
CA GLU A 99 -0.11 -8.93 1.55
C GLU A 99 -0.57 -10.02 2.52
N LYS A 100 0.39 -10.76 3.06
CA LYS A 100 0.12 -11.71 4.12
C LYS A 100 -0.59 -11.00 5.27
N GLU A 101 -1.64 -11.62 5.80
CA GLU A 101 -2.38 -11.06 6.94
C GLU A 101 -1.43 -10.81 8.13
N ASP A 102 -1.74 -9.82 8.93
CA ASP A 102 -0.95 -9.39 10.08
C ASP A 102 0.45 -8.87 9.72
N SER A 103 0.73 -8.64 8.44
CA SER A 103 1.94 -7.95 8.01
C SER A 103 1.83 -6.46 8.40
N ILE A 104 2.93 -5.89 8.79
CA ILE A 104 2.97 -4.51 9.28
C ILE A 104 3.10 -3.53 8.11
#